data_cce25839495a5dc261dcfe0018d9ba1d
#
_entry.id   cce25839495a5dc261dcfe0018d9ba1d
#
_cell.length_a   1.000
_cell.length_b   1.000
_cell.length_c   1.000
_cell.angle_alpha   90.00
_cell.angle_beta   90.00
_cell.angle_gamma   90.00
#
_symmetry.space_group_name_H-M   'P 1'
#
loop_
_entity.id
_entity.type
_entity.pdbx_description
1 polymer ?
#
loop_
_entity_poly.entity_id
_entity_poly.type
_entity_poly.pdbx_seq_one_letter_code
_entity_poly.pdbx_strand_id
1 'polypeptide(L)'
;MPKKDLSRQKKMDVRVDFTPMVDMMMLLITFFMLCTSLAKPQTMELSMPSNDKNIQDQDRTVTKASYTITIYCCADNQIYYTLGTAVNDLKKTTWGADGIRKVLFNHITEDQTQPVKDVMTAKAALDKEKEDPNKKMPDSVYNRKLAELKAGILPDKKIETLTVIIKATDNASYKNLVDALDEMQISSIGKYVIDKINANDQALLLKNHVKE
;
A
#
# COMPACT_ATOMS: atom_id res chain seq x y z
N MET A 1 16.74 91.33 31.35
CA MET A 1 15.80 90.27 31.00
C MET A 1 16.59 89.15 30.35
N PRO A 2 16.73 87.96 31.00
CA PRO A 2 17.50 86.89 30.47
C PRO A 2 16.65 86.12 29.45
N LYS A 3 17.22 85.91 28.28
CA LYS A 3 16.64 85.06 27.19
C LYS A 3 16.68 83.59 27.56
N LYS A 4 15.50 82.97 27.63
CA LYS A 4 15.30 81.58 27.92
C LYS A 4 15.70 80.77 26.69
N ASP A 5 16.81 80.01 26.76
CA ASP A 5 17.24 79.07 25.70
C ASP A 5 16.27 77.86 25.60
N LEU A 6 15.52 77.83 24.53
CA LEU A 6 14.65 76.73 24.17
C LEU A 6 15.54 75.55 23.73
N SER A 7 15.66 74.58 24.61
CA SER A 7 16.31 73.29 24.31
C SER A 7 15.67 72.68 23.07
N ARG A 8 16.44 72.60 21.98
CA ARG A 8 16.05 71.87 20.77
C ARG A 8 16.04 70.40 21.14
N GLN A 9 14.85 69.80 21.26
CA GLN A 9 14.69 68.37 21.34
C GLN A 9 15.23 67.77 20.02
N LYS A 10 16.29 66.97 20.16
CA LYS A 10 16.87 66.19 19.08
C LYS A 10 15.83 65.14 18.67
N LYS A 11 15.24 65.26 17.46
CA LYS A 11 14.38 64.23 16.86
C LYS A 11 15.23 62.94 16.78
N MET A 12 14.97 61.99 17.62
CA MET A 12 15.51 60.63 17.46
C MET A 12 14.71 59.96 16.35
N ASP A 13 15.32 59.71 15.21
CA ASP A 13 14.81 58.83 14.16
C ASP A 13 14.83 57.40 14.72
N VAL A 14 13.73 56.96 15.25
CA VAL A 14 13.55 55.60 15.72
C VAL A 14 13.38 54.74 14.42
N ARG A 15 14.47 54.29 13.86
CA ARG A 15 14.46 53.24 12.85
C ARG A 15 14.16 51.93 13.56
N VAL A 16 12.96 51.40 13.38
CA VAL A 16 12.61 50.07 13.82
C VAL A 16 13.34 49.07 12.93
N ASP A 17 14.21 48.26 13.50
CA ASP A 17 14.90 47.20 12.80
C ASP A 17 13.95 46.00 12.71
N PHE A 18 13.50 45.69 11.47
CA PHE A 18 12.61 44.56 11.19
C PHE A 18 13.36 43.24 10.95
N THR A 19 14.69 43.25 10.94
CA THR A 19 15.52 42.08 10.67
C THR A 19 15.18 40.87 11.54
N PRO A 20 15.01 41.00 12.88
CA PRO A 20 14.65 39.84 13.71
C PRO A 20 13.28 39.30 13.42
N MET A 21 12.32 40.17 13.04
CA MET A 21 10.96 39.75 12.70
C MET A 21 10.93 38.95 11.38
N VAL A 22 11.71 39.37 10.38
CA VAL A 22 11.80 38.68 9.10
C VAL A 22 12.52 37.32 9.27
N ASP A 23 13.53 37.25 10.10
CA ASP A 23 14.26 35.99 10.38
C ASP A 23 13.32 34.97 11.03
N MET A 24 12.54 35.39 12.04
CA MET A 24 11.54 34.52 12.66
C MET A 24 10.49 34.03 11.67
N MET A 25 10.04 34.87 10.74
CA MET A 25 9.10 34.44 9.70
C MET A 25 9.73 33.47 8.71
N MET A 26 10.99 33.69 8.31
CA MET A 26 11.74 32.78 7.44
C MET A 26 11.93 31.41 8.10
N LEU A 27 12.32 31.36 9.36
CA LEU A 27 12.45 30.11 10.11
C LEU A 27 11.13 29.37 10.21
N LEU A 28 10.02 30.08 10.46
CA LEU A 28 8.70 29.48 10.54
C LEU A 28 8.27 28.87 9.18
N ILE A 29 8.48 29.61 8.09
CA ILE A 29 8.13 29.14 6.73
C ILE A 29 8.99 27.93 6.34
N THR A 30 10.30 27.95 6.61
CA THR A 30 11.19 26.83 6.30
C THR A 30 10.84 25.60 7.13
N PHE A 31 10.46 25.78 8.41
CA PHE A 31 9.98 24.71 9.26
C PHE A 31 8.69 24.06 8.71
N PHE A 32 7.69 24.87 8.35
CA PHE A 32 6.46 24.33 7.74
C PHE A 32 6.72 23.64 6.40
N MET A 33 7.59 24.20 5.56
CA MET A 33 7.96 23.53 4.30
C MET A 33 8.64 22.19 4.56
N LEU A 34 9.51 22.10 5.56
CA LEU A 34 10.13 20.84 5.95
C LEU A 34 9.09 19.83 6.45
N CYS A 35 8.19 20.25 7.34
CA CYS A 35 7.13 19.39 7.87
C CYS A 35 6.20 18.87 6.77
N THR A 36 5.79 19.72 5.83
CA THR A 36 4.92 19.31 4.72
C THR A 36 5.65 18.41 3.72
N SER A 37 6.95 18.60 3.51
CA SER A 37 7.78 17.75 2.66
C SER A 37 8.00 16.35 3.25
N LEU A 38 8.06 16.23 4.58
CA LEU A 38 8.20 14.94 5.28
C LEU A 38 6.88 14.18 5.39
N ALA A 39 5.75 14.87 5.43
CA ALA A 39 4.42 14.28 5.45
C ALA A 39 4.03 13.80 4.03
N LYS A 40 4.71 12.79 3.50
CA LYS A 40 4.23 12.09 2.29
C LYS A 40 3.01 11.26 2.69
N PRO A 41 1.79 11.60 2.22
CA PRO A 41 0.64 10.74 2.46
C PRO A 41 0.92 9.41 1.74
N GLN A 42 1.00 8.33 2.49
CA GLN A 42 0.96 6.99 1.92
C GLN A 42 -0.50 6.71 1.54
N THR A 43 -0.90 7.22 0.39
CA THR A 43 -2.19 6.86 -0.19
C THR A 43 -2.08 5.45 -0.75
N MET A 44 -2.89 4.54 -0.25
CA MET A 44 -3.15 3.27 -0.91
C MET A 44 -3.89 3.57 -2.21
N GLU A 45 -3.28 3.30 -3.34
CA GLU A 45 -4.01 3.21 -4.60
C GLU A 45 -4.83 1.91 -4.57
N LEU A 46 -6.09 2.01 -4.15
CA LEU A 46 -7.06 0.93 -4.33
C LEU A 46 -7.41 0.88 -5.82
N SER A 47 -6.78 -0.02 -6.55
CA SER A 47 -7.24 -0.38 -7.88
C SER A 47 -8.51 -1.23 -7.74
N MET A 48 -9.66 -0.57 -7.66
CA MET A 48 -10.94 -1.27 -7.76
C MET A 48 -11.15 -1.68 -9.21
N PRO A 49 -11.39 -2.96 -9.49
CA PRO A 49 -11.84 -3.36 -10.82
C PRO A 49 -13.18 -2.67 -11.09
N SER A 50 -13.29 -2.03 -12.25
CA SER A 50 -14.55 -1.42 -12.66
C SER A 50 -15.62 -2.50 -12.78
N ASN A 51 -16.73 -2.29 -12.11
CA ASN A 51 -17.89 -3.19 -12.13
C ASN A 51 -18.74 -2.94 -13.39
N ASP A 52 -18.10 -2.63 -14.52
CA ASP A 52 -18.73 -2.43 -15.80
C ASP A 52 -19.30 -3.77 -16.30
N LYS A 53 -20.62 -3.87 -16.23
CA LYS A 53 -21.39 -5.02 -16.73
C LYS A 53 -21.24 -5.30 -18.24
N ASN A 54 -20.47 -4.47 -18.93
CA ASN A 54 -20.23 -4.56 -20.38
C ASN A 54 -18.87 -5.13 -20.77
N ILE A 55 -18.07 -5.60 -19.82
CA ILE A 55 -16.86 -6.36 -20.15
C ILE A 55 -17.33 -7.73 -20.63
N GLN A 56 -17.21 -7.97 -21.93
CA GLN A 56 -17.48 -9.28 -22.52
C GLN A 56 -16.59 -10.31 -21.82
N ASP A 57 -17.13 -11.48 -21.52
CA ASP A 57 -16.44 -12.58 -20.81
C ASP A 57 -15.10 -13.00 -21.45
N GLN A 58 -14.81 -12.51 -22.66
CA GLN A 58 -13.55 -12.74 -23.38
C GLN A 58 -12.36 -11.92 -22.83
N ASP A 59 -12.61 -10.81 -22.14
CA ASP A 59 -11.56 -9.98 -21.53
C ASP A 59 -11.29 -10.33 -20.06
N ARG A 60 -12.04 -11.27 -19.50
CA ARG A 60 -11.70 -11.88 -18.22
C ARG A 60 -10.47 -12.75 -18.45
N THR A 61 -9.31 -12.23 -18.10
CA THR A 61 -8.08 -13.02 -18.06
C THR A 61 -8.38 -14.24 -17.18
N VAL A 62 -8.50 -15.42 -17.80
CA VAL A 62 -8.67 -16.68 -17.08
C VAL A 62 -7.38 -16.87 -16.28
N THR A 63 -7.39 -16.36 -15.05
CA THR A 63 -6.27 -16.58 -14.13
C THR A 63 -6.25 -18.08 -13.84
N LYS A 64 -5.12 -18.73 -14.08
CA LYS A 64 -4.96 -20.16 -13.73
C LYS A 64 -5.32 -20.35 -12.27
N ALA A 65 -6.04 -21.40 -11.94
CA ALA A 65 -6.48 -21.67 -10.57
C ALA A 65 -5.32 -21.64 -9.56
N SER A 66 -4.16 -22.17 -9.96
CA SER A 66 -2.96 -22.21 -9.10
C SER A 66 -2.36 -20.84 -8.78
N TYR A 67 -2.72 -19.79 -9.53
CA TYR A 67 -2.27 -18.40 -9.29
C TYR A 67 -3.31 -17.57 -8.52
N THR A 68 -4.36 -18.21 -8.00
CA THR A 68 -5.43 -17.50 -7.27
C THR A 68 -5.46 -17.96 -5.83
N ILE A 69 -5.50 -17.01 -4.90
CA ILE A 69 -5.74 -17.25 -3.47
C ILE A 69 -6.93 -16.42 -3.05
N THR A 70 -7.93 -17.07 -2.43
CA THR A 70 -9.08 -16.35 -1.87
C THR A 70 -8.92 -16.25 -0.35
N ILE A 71 -9.03 -15.04 0.18
CA ILE A 71 -8.98 -14.74 1.61
C ILE A 71 -10.37 -14.36 2.07
N TYR A 72 -10.86 -15.04 3.10
CA TYR A 72 -12.15 -14.74 3.73
C TYR A 72 -11.91 -14.06 5.07
N CYS A 73 -12.41 -12.84 5.19
CA CYS A 73 -12.43 -12.09 6.44
C CYS A 73 -13.77 -12.32 7.12
N CYS A 74 -13.75 -13.00 8.26
CA CYS A 74 -14.96 -13.37 9.02
C CYS A 74 -15.08 -12.57 10.32
N ALA A 75 -16.17 -12.81 11.07
CA ALA A 75 -16.37 -12.24 12.39
C ALA A 75 -15.23 -12.64 13.36
N ASP A 76 -15.13 -11.97 14.51
CA ASP A 76 -14.16 -12.24 15.59
C ASP A 76 -12.68 -12.23 15.15
N ASN A 77 -12.32 -11.41 14.15
CA ASN A 77 -10.98 -11.34 13.56
C ASN A 77 -10.47 -12.70 13.03
N GLN A 78 -11.37 -13.59 12.67
CA GLN A 78 -11.00 -14.87 12.08
C GLN A 78 -10.78 -14.73 10.58
N ILE A 79 -9.73 -15.36 10.10
CA ILE A 79 -9.34 -15.32 8.70
C ILE A 79 -9.17 -16.73 8.20
N TYR A 80 -9.71 -16.95 7.03
CA TYR A 80 -9.58 -18.22 6.33
C TYR A 80 -9.07 -17.95 4.91
N TYR A 81 -8.45 -18.94 4.32
CA TYR A 81 -8.01 -18.86 2.93
C TYR A 81 -8.23 -20.17 2.20
N THR A 82 -8.39 -20.05 0.89
CA THR A 82 -8.41 -21.19 -0.04
C THR A 82 -7.38 -20.96 -1.14
N LEU A 83 -6.79 -22.05 -1.60
CA LEU A 83 -5.82 -22.05 -2.70
C LEU A 83 -6.54 -22.49 -3.98
N GLY A 84 -6.40 -21.71 -5.04
CA GLY A 84 -7.02 -22.01 -6.32
C GLY A 84 -8.53 -21.71 -6.34
N THR A 85 -9.21 -22.28 -7.33
CA THR A 85 -10.67 -22.24 -7.45
C THR A 85 -11.35 -23.40 -6.70
N ALA A 86 -10.57 -24.27 -6.05
CA ALA A 86 -11.09 -25.42 -5.31
C ALA A 86 -11.76 -24.96 -4.01
N VAL A 87 -13.07 -24.96 -4.02
CA VAL A 87 -13.95 -24.52 -2.92
C VAL A 87 -13.87 -25.41 -1.67
N ASN A 88 -13.08 -26.48 -1.67
CA ASN A 88 -13.17 -27.52 -0.64
C ASN A 88 -12.12 -27.44 0.49
N ASP A 89 -11.10 -26.61 0.38
CA ASP A 89 -9.95 -26.61 1.29
C ASP A 89 -9.82 -25.28 2.04
N LEU A 90 -10.77 -25.02 2.94
CA LEU A 90 -10.73 -23.82 3.78
C LEU A 90 -9.76 -24.04 4.94
N LYS A 91 -8.72 -23.21 5.00
CA LYS A 91 -7.70 -23.23 6.05
C LYS A 91 -7.75 -21.98 6.90
N LYS A 92 -7.74 -22.15 8.21
CA LYS A 92 -7.66 -21.03 9.16
C LYS A 92 -6.24 -20.48 9.21
N THR A 93 -6.13 -19.15 9.27
CA THR A 93 -4.86 -18.45 9.40
C THR A 93 -5.00 -17.21 10.29
N THR A 94 -3.90 -16.50 10.48
CA THR A 94 -3.84 -15.24 11.24
C THR A 94 -3.13 -14.18 10.40
N TRP A 95 -3.24 -12.93 10.81
CA TRP A 95 -2.45 -11.85 10.21
C TRP A 95 -0.98 -11.92 10.65
N GLY A 96 -0.08 -11.36 9.85
CA GLY A 96 1.33 -11.21 10.18
C GLY A 96 2.26 -12.23 9.54
N ALA A 97 3.53 -12.20 9.98
CA ALA A 97 4.63 -12.92 9.36
C ALA A 97 4.46 -14.44 9.38
N ASP A 98 3.92 -14.99 10.46
CA ASP A 98 3.71 -16.44 10.63
C ASP A 98 2.34 -16.92 10.14
N GLY A 99 1.46 -15.99 9.73
CA GLY A 99 0.12 -16.28 9.25
C GLY A 99 0.03 -16.26 7.72
N ILE A 100 -0.90 -15.44 7.21
CA ILE A 100 -1.22 -15.39 5.77
C ILE A 100 0.00 -14.98 4.92
N ARG A 101 0.88 -14.11 5.43
CA ARG A 101 2.09 -13.70 4.72
C ARG A 101 2.99 -14.88 4.39
N LYS A 102 3.17 -15.80 5.34
CA LYS A 102 3.95 -17.03 5.13
C LYS A 102 3.32 -17.91 4.05
N VAL A 103 1.99 -17.97 4.03
CA VAL A 103 1.26 -18.74 3.00
C VAL A 103 1.47 -18.13 1.63
N LEU A 104 1.29 -16.79 1.51
CA LEU A 104 1.49 -16.06 0.26
C LEU A 104 2.92 -16.18 -0.27
N PHE A 105 3.90 -16.11 0.63
CA PHE A 105 5.32 -16.17 0.29
C PHE A 105 5.77 -17.56 -0.15
N ASN A 106 5.27 -18.62 0.50
CA ASN A 106 5.64 -20.00 0.20
C ASN A 106 4.69 -20.67 -0.80
N HIS A 107 3.74 -19.93 -1.35
CA HIS A 107 2.83 -20.48 -2.34
C HIS A 107 3.59 -20.91 -3.60
N ILE A 108 3.46 -22.20 -3.95
CA ILE A 108 4.05 -22.81 -5.11
C ILE A 108 2.92 -23.03 -6.11
N THR A 109 3.09 -22.50 -7.31
CA THR A 109 2.13 -22.69 -8.42
C THR A 109 2.35 -24.04 -9.10
N GLU A 110 1.41 -24.46 -9.94
CA GLU A 110 1.56 -25.69 -10.76
C GLU A 110 2.83 -25.68 -11.61
N ASP A 111 3.25 -24.50 -12.06
CA ASP A 111 4.49 -24.32 -12.83
C ASP A 111 5.75 -24.35 -11.93
N GLN A 112 5.64 -24.79 -10.66
CA GLN A 112 6.72 -24.83 -9.66
C GLN A 112 7.42 -23.49 -9.43
N THR A 113 6.75 -22.38 -9.71
CA THR A 113 7.25 -21.03 -9.46
C THR A 113 6.72 -20.48 -8.14
N GLN A 114 7.47 -19.57 -7.53
CA GLN A 114 7.08 -18.83 -6.33
C GLN A 114 6.95 -17.34 -6.66
N PRO A 115 5.83 -16.92 -7.27
CA PRO A 115 5.72 -15.57 -7.85
C PRO A 115 5.94 -14.45 -6.85
N VAL A 116 5.45 -14.60 -5.62
CA VAL A 116 5.62 -13.60 -4.57
C VAL A 116 7.09 -13.47 -4.16
N LYS A 117 7.78 -14.59 -4.01
CA LYS A 117 9.20 -14.61 -3.64
C LYS A 117 10.07 -14.00 -4.74
N ASP A 118 9.79 -14.31 -6.00
CA ASP A 118 10.53 -13.76 -7.14
C ASP A 118 10.37 -12.24 -7.21
N VAL A 119 9.14 -11.72 -7.06
CA VAL A 119 8.85 -10.29 -7.02
C VAL A 119 9.53 -9.61 -5.81
N MET A 120 9.47 -10.22 -4.62
CA MET A 120 10.11 -9.67 -3.43
C MET A 120 11.64 -9.61 -3.55
N THR A 121 12.26 -10.63 -4.15
CA THR A 121 13.70 -10.65 -4.41
C THR A 121 14.09 -9.54 -5.39
N ALA A 122 13.33 -9.37 -6.46
CA ALA A 122 13.55 -8.30 -7.43
C ALA A 122 13.35 -6.90 -6.80
N LYS A 123 12.34 -6.74 -5.93
CA LYS A 123 12.14 -5.51 -5.17
C LYS A 123 13.31 -5.21 -4.25
N ALA A 124 13.82 -6.18 -3.50
CA ALA A 124 14.96 -6.00 -2.62
C ALA A 124 16.23 -5.58 -3.40
N ALA A 125 16.40 -6.08 -4.63
CA ALA A 125 17.48 -5.64 -5.51
C ALA A 125 17.28 -4.18 -5.97
N LEU A 126 16.04 -3.80 -6.32
CA LEU A 126 15.68 -2.44 -6.69
C LEU A 126 15.88 -1.45 -5.53
N ASP A 127 15.52 -1.84 -4.31
CA ASP A 127 15.69 -1.03 -3.11
C ASP A 127 17.17 -0.77 -2.83
N LYS A 128 18.04 -1.79 -2.96
CA LYS A 128 19.49 -1.64 -2.86
C LYS A 128 20.05 -0.72 -3.96
N GLU A 129 19.54 -0.81 -5.18
CA GLU A 129 19.94 0.06 -6.27
C GLU A 129 19.59 1.53 -5.99
N LYS A 130 18.45 1.78 -5.31
CA LYS A 130 18.02 3.11 -4.90
C LYS A 130 18.87 3.68 -3.76
N GLU A 131 19.31 2.82 -2.84
CA GLU A 131 20.16 3.21 -1.69
C GLU A 131 21.61 3.51 -2.09
N ASP A 132 22.06 3.07 -3.28
CA ASP A 132 23.43 3.30 -3.75
C ASP A 132 23.66 4.81 -4.02
N PRO A 133 24.60 5.47 -3.30
CA PRO A 133 24.88 6.89 -3.46
C PRO A 133 25.35 7.27 -4.88
N ASN A 134 25.91 6.31 -5.61
CA ASN A 134 26.44 6.52 -6.96
C ASN A 134 25.35 6.42 -8.04
N LYS A 135 24.21 5.80 -7.72
CA LYS A 135 23.07 5.62 -8.63
C LYS A 135 21.86 6.39 -8.13
N LYS A 136 21.90 7.73 -8.20
CA LYS A 136 20.76 8.57 -7.83
C LYS A 136 19.56 8.28 -8.73
N MET A 137 18.70 7.35 -8.29
CA MET A 137 17.47 7.03 -9.00
C MET A 137 16.34 8.00 -8.59
N PRO A 138 15.74 8.76 -9.52
CA PRO A 138 14.58 9.59 -9.24
C PRO A 138 13.39 8.74 -8.74
N ASP A 139 12.60 9.28 -7.81
CA ASP A 139 11.44 8.57 -7.27
C ASP A 139 10.42 8.15 -8.35
N SER A 140 10.28 8.93 -9.42
CA SER A 140 9.42 8.60 -10.54
C SER A 140 9.86 7.34 -11.29
N VAL A 141 11.18 7.16 -11.47
CA VAL A 141 11.76 5.97 -12.11
C VAL A 141 11.61 4.76 -11.20
N TYR A 142 11.86 4.92 -9.90
CA TYR A 142 11.68 3.88 -8.91
C TYR A 142 10.22 3.39 -8.88
N ASN A 143 9.26 4.30 -8.78
CA ASN A 143 7.84 3.94 -8.75
C ASN A 143 7.38 3.23 -10.02
N ARG A 144 7.88 3.64 -11.20
CA ARG A 144 7.60 2.95 -12.46
C ARG A 144 8.14 1.53 -12.46
N LYS A 145 9.42 1.34 -12.10
CA LYS A 145 10.03 0.00 -11.99
C LYS A 145 9.29 -0.88 -10.97
N LEU A 146 8.89 -0.30 -9.83
CA LEU A 146 8.12 -1.01 -8.81
C LEU A 146 6.74 -1.46 -9.34
N ALA A 147 6.06 -0.61 -10.12
CA ALA A 147 4.80 -0.98 -10.77
C ALA A 147 4.99 -2.10 -11.80
N GLU A 148 6.06 -2.06 -12.60
CA GLU A 148 6.42 -3.11 -13.55
C GLU A 148 6.69 -4.44 -12.83
N LEU A 149 7.44 -4.43 -11.72
CA LEU A 149 7.67 -5.63 -10.89
C LEU A 149 6.37 -6.22 -10.34
N LYS A 150 5.48 -5.36 -9.81
CA LYS A 150 4.16 -5.79 -9.33
C LYS A 150 3.26 -6.35 -10.43
N ALA A 151 3.44 -5.89 -11.67
CA ALA A 151 2.76 -6.43 -12.85
C ALA A 151 3.36 -7.76 -13.36
N GLY A 152 4.47 -8.22 -12.77
CA GLY A 152 5.16 -9.45 -13.16
C GLY A 152 6.20 -9.27 -14.26
N ILE A 153 6.59 -8.04 -14.55
CA ILE A 153 7.65 -7.72 -15.49
C ILE A 153 8.96 -7.64 -14.73
N LEU A 154 9.68 -8.74 -14.61
CA LEU A 154 11.02 -8.77 -14.02
C LEU A 154 12.06 -8.35 -15.08
N PRO A 155 13.26 -7.92 -14.64
CA PRO A 155 14.34 -7.54 -15.56
C PRO A 155 14.72 -8.63 -16.56
N ASP A 156 14.65 -9.89 -16.14
CA ASP A 156 15.09 -11.04 -16.95
C ASP A 156 13.95 -11.82 -17.59
N LYS A 157 12.75 -11.75 -17.05
CA LYS A 157 11.61 -12.53 -17.53
C LYS A 157 10.27 -11.92 -17.13
N LYS A 158 9.24 -12.19 -17.91
CA LYS A 158 7.85 -11.94 -17.52
C LYS A 158 7.30 -13.18 -16.83
N ILE A 159 6.75 -12.99 -15.64
CA ILE A 159 6.09 -14.05 -14.85
C ILE A 159 4.61 -13.74 -14.67
N GLU A 160 3.81 -14.78 -14.53
CA GLU A 160 2.43 -14.62 -14.06
C GLU A 160 2.45 -14.29 -12.56
N THR A 161 1.75 -13.24 -12.17
CA THR A 161 1.68 -12.79 -10.77
C THR A 161 0.52 -13.44 -10.05
N LEU A 162 0.68 -13.62 -8.74
CA LEU A 162 -0.39 -14.09 -7.88
C LEU A 162 -1.54 -13.08 -7.90
N THR A 163 -2.77 -13.59 -8.00
CA THR A 163 -4.01 -12.82 -7.86
C THR A 163 -4.68 -13.21 -6.55
N VAL A 164 -4.96 -12.21 -5.72
CA VAL A 164 -5.64 -12.43 -4.44
C VAL A 164 -7.05 -11.88 -4.49
N ILE A 165 -8.02 -12.71 -4.10
CA ILE A 165 -9.43 -12.30 -3.98
C ILE A 165 -9.73 -12.17 -2.49
N ILE A 166 -10.09 -10.97 -2.06
CA ILE A 166 -10.45 -10.68 -0.67
C ILE A 166 -11.98 -10.63 -0.58
N LYS A 167 -12.56 -11.48 0.26
CA LYS A 167 -14.00 -11.53 0.51
C LYS A 167 -14.26 -11.31 1.99
N ALA A 168 -15.10 -10.34 2.31
CA ALA A 168 -15.49 -10.03 3.67
C ALA A 168 -16.94 -10.44 3.93
N THR A 169 -17.21 -11.07 5.08
CA THR A 169 -18.57 -11.30 5.56
C THR A 169 -19.19 -9.99 6.05
N ASP A 170 -20.51 -9.91 6.12
CA ASP A 170 -21.21 -8.71 6.59
C ASP A 170 -20.85 -8.35 8.04
N ASN A 171 -20.44 -9.33 8.84
CA ASN A 171 -20.01 -9.16 10.23
C ASN A 171 -18.49 -9.00 10.38
N ALA A 172 -17.74 -8.98 9.28
CA ALA A 172 -16.29 -8.76 9.34
C ALA A 172 -15.97 -7.33 9.76
N SER A 173 -14.97 -7.18 10.61
CA SER A 173 -14.46 -5.86 10.97
C SER A 173 -13.77 -5.20 9.77
N TYR A 174 -14.03 -3.90 9.56
CA TYR A 174 -13.30 -3.09 8.58
C TYR A 174 -11.76 -3.16 8.78
N LYS A 175 -11.32 -3.33 10.03
CA LYS A 175 -9.93 -3.55 10.36
C LYS A 175 -9.35 -4.76 9.60
N ASN A 176 -10.08 -5.86 9.53
CA ASN A 176 -9.60 -7.07 8.83
C ASN A 176 -9.38 -6.83 7.34
N LEU A 177 -10.23 -5.99 6.73
CA LEU A 177 -10.06 -5.60 5.33
C LEU A 177 -8.79 -4.75 5.14
N VAL A 178 -8.56 -3.80 6.04
CA VAL A 178 -7.34 -2.96 6.00
C VAL A 178 -6.11 -3.82 6.23
N ASP A 179 -6.13 -4.72 7.22
CA ASP A 179 -5.02 -5.64 7.50
C ASP A 179 -4.73 -6.54 6.26
N ALA A 180 -5.78 -6.99 5.55
CA ALA A 180 -5.61 -7.74 4.30
C ALA A 180 -4.91 -6.91 3.22
N LEU A 181 -5.30 -5.65 3.04
CA LEU A 181 -4.68 -4.75 2.07
C LEU A 181 -3.23 -4.44 2.44
N ASP A 182 -2.93 -4.28 3.72
CA ASP A 182 -1.56 -4.08 4.20
C ASP A 182 -0.69 -5.30 3.88
N GLU A 183 -1.20 -6.51 4.07
CA GLU A 183 -0.47 -7.74 3.71
C GLU A 183 -0.20 -7.83 2.20
N MET A 184 -1.13 -7.36 1.36
CA MET A 184 -0.90 -7.30 -0.09
C MET A 184 0.24 -6.33 -0.44
N GLN A 185 0.29 -5.17 0.22
CA GLN A 185 1.36 -4.20 0.02
C GLN A 185 2.71 -4.71 0.51
N ILE A 186 2.74 -5.30 1.71
CA ILE A 186 3.96 -5.87 2.29
C ILE A 186 4.51 -6.98 1.39
N SER A 187 3.64 -7.85 0.90
CA SER A 187 4.00 -8.96 -0.01
C SER A 187 4.21 -8.51 -1.46
N SER A 188 4.08 -7.20 -1.75
CA SER A 188 4.23 -6.61 -3.10
C SER A 188 3.33 -7.27 -4.16
N ILE A 189 2.14 -7.73 -3.75
CA ILE A 189 1.15 -8.30 -4.66
C ILE A 189 0.44 -7.15 -5.37
N GLY A 190 0.56 -7.11 -6.70
CA GLY A 190 -0.02 -6.06 -7.53
C GLY A 190 -1.46 -6.33 -7.98
N LYS A 191 -1.87 -7.61 -8.00
CA LYS A 191 -3.21 -8.01 -8.46
C LYS A 191 -4.03 -8.53 -7.29
N TYR A 192 -4.96 -7.74 -6.82
CA TYR A 192 -5.95 -8.16 -5.84
C TYR A 192 -7.32 -7.56 -6.16
N VAL A 193 -8.37 -8.27 -5.76
CA VAL A 193 -9.76 -7.90 -6.00
C VAL A 193 -10.51 -8.02 -4.69
N ILE A 194 -11.33 -7.03 -4.37
CA ILE A 194 -12.28 -7.10 -3.26
C ILE A 194 -13.63 -7.50 -3.86
N ASP A 195 -14.14 -8.65 -3.46
CA ASP A 195 -15.40 -9.19 -3.98
C ASP A 195 -16.35 -9.51 -2.83
N LYS A 196 -17.63 -9.64 -3.17
CA LYS A 196 -18.67 -10.04 -2.23
C LYS A 196 -18.70 -11.56 -2.08
N ILE A 197 -19.16 -12.01 -0.92
CA ILE A 197 -19.40 -13.43 -0.67
C ILE A 197 -20.55 -13.91 -1.53
N ASN A 198 -20.31 -14.96 -2.29
CA ASN A 198 -21.31 -15.64 -3.11
C ASN A 198 -22.00 -16.76 -2.31
N ALA A 199 -23.14 -17.26 -2.80
CA ALA A 199 -23.87 -18.35 -2.18
C ALA A 199 -23.01 -19.62 -1.98
N ASN A 200 -22.09 -19.90 -2.90
CA ASN A 200 -21.14 -21.02 -2.78
C ASN A 200 -20.14 -20.81 -1.65
N ASP A 201 -19.68 -19.58 -1.48
CA ASP A 201 -18.75 -19.21 -0.40
C ASP A 201 -19.44 -19.34 0.97
N GLN A 202 -20.71 -18.90 1.07
CA GLN A 202 -21.51 -19.07 2.28
C GLN A 202 -21.68 -20.54 2.63
N ALA A 203 -22.04 -21.38 1.65
CA ALA A 203 -22.15 -22.83 1.88
C ALA A 203 -20.82 -23.44 2.38
N LEU A 204 -19.70 -22.97 1.87
CA LEU A 204 -18.38 -23.39 2.31
C LEU A 204 -18.09 -22.98 3.76
N LEU A 205 -18.37 -21.73 4.11
CA LEU A 205 -18.17 -21.20 5.46
C LEU A 205 -19.04 -21.93 6.48
N LEU A 206 -20.31 -22.15 6.15
CA LEU A 206 -21.26 -22.91 7.00
C LEU A 206 -20.83 -24.35 7.18
N LYS A 207 -20.35 -25.02 6.12
CA LYS A 207 -19.83 -26.40 6.20
C LYS A 207 -18.66 -26.52 7.16
N ASN A 208 -17.83 -25.48 7.28
CA ASN A 208 -16.67 -25.45 8.17
C ASN A 208 -16.95 -24.82 9.53
N HIS A 209 -18.24 -24.64 9.89
CA HIS A 209 -18.68 -24.03 11.16
C HIS A 209 -18.05 -22.67 11.46
N VAL A 210 -17.78 -21.89 10.42
CA VAL A 210 -17.28 -20.54 10.56
C VAL A 210 -18.44 -19.61 10.87
N LYS A 211 -18.31 -18.82 11.94
CA LYS A 211 -19.31 -17.79 12.26
C LYS A 211 -19.24 -16.67 11.21
N GLU A 212 -20.37 -16.39 10.61
CA GLU A 212 -20.55 -15.25 9.73
C GLU A 212 -20.45 -13.91 10.47
#